data_6e18f82991c711a47f7ad60a89d34faa
#
_entry.id   6e18f82991c711a47f7ad60a89d34faa
#
_cell.length_a   1.000
_cell.length_b   1.000
_cell.length_c   1.000
_cell.angle_alpha   90.00
_cell.angle_beta   90.00
_cell.angle_gamma   90.00
#
_symmetry.space_group_name_H-M   'P 1'
#
loop_
_entity.id
_entity.type
_entity.pdbx_description
1 polymer ?
#
loop_
_entity_poly.entity_id
_entity_poly.type
_entity_poly.pdbx_seq_one_letter_code
_entity_poly.pdbx_strand_id
1 'polypeptide(L)'
;MEQIIIKNLSKSYGTLTVLKNVDLTLDRYKTYCLMSPSGTGKTTLFRILMGLEKADEGDIIWNVGSGAGTETDTDASRSLRISAVFQEDRLCPSFSPLENVMMVQKKHTSEISGISRDEILTAMCRLLPEECLNRPV
;
A
#
# COMPACT_ATOMS: atom_id res chain seq x y z
N MET A 1 7.85 11.10 -17.56
CA MET A 1 8.17 9.75 -17.01
C MET A 1 7.36 9.56 -15.77
N GLU A 2 6.72 8.42 -15.60
CA GLU A 2 5.97 8.15 -14.38
C GLU A 2 6.93 7.68 -13.29
N GLN A 3 6.93 8.40 -12.17
CA GLN A 3 7.88 8.20 -11.07
C GLN A 3 7.24 8.58 -9.74
N ILE A 4 7.71 7.96 -8.67
CA ILE A 4 7.49 8.42 -7.31
C ILE A 4 8.80 9.04 -6.84
N ILE A 5 8.77 10.32 -6.47
CA ILE A 5 9.95 11.03 -6.01
C ILE A 5 9.76 11.41 -4.55
N ILE A 6 10.65 10.95 -3.71
CA ILE A 6 10.72 11.27 -2.28
C ILE A 6 11.85 12.26 -2.11
N LYS A 7 11.59 13.38 -1.42
CA LYS A 7 12.56 14.45 -1.18
C LYS A 7 12.63 14.82 0.29
N ASN A 8 13.83 14.78 0.87
CA ASN A 8 14.14 15.21 2.23
C ASN A 8 13.21 14.60 3.30
N LEU A 9 12.72 13.37 3.07
CA LEU A 9 11.74 12.74 3.94
C LEU A 9 12.35 12.43 5.30
N SER A 10 11.74 12.96 6.35
CA SER A 10 12.20 12.77 7.74
C SER A 10 11.04 12.33 8.62
N LYS A 11 11.33 11.46 9.58
CA LYS A 11 10.37 10.96 10.58
C LYS A 11 11.05 10.66 11.90
N SER A 12 10.46 11.17 12.98
CA SER A 12 10.91 10.94 14.34
C SER A 12 9.77 10.50 15.25
N TYR A 13 10.07 9.73 16.27
CA TYR A 13 9.16 9.35 17.34
C TYR A 13 9.76 9.82 18.67
N GLY A 14 9.24 10.92 19.18
CA GLY A 14 9.83 11.60 20.33
C GLY A 14 11.26 12.03 20.01
N THR A 15 12.24 11.53 20.75
CA THR A 15 13.67 11.83 20.53
C THR A 15 14.36 10.93 19.51
N LEU A 16 13.69 9.87 19.04
CA LEU A 16 14.27 8.90 18.10
C LEU A 16 13.98 9.31 16.67
N THR A 17 14.99 9.75 15.93
CA THR A 17 14.88 9.94 14.48
C THR A 17 15.04 8.62 13.75
N VAL A 18 14.01 8.21 13.02
CA VAL A 18 13.92 6.93 12.31
C VAL A 18 14.25 7.09 10.83
N LEU A 19 13.79 8.18 10.22
CA LEU A 19 14.15 8.56 8.86
C LEU A 19 14.73 9.97 8.91
N LYS A 20 15.83 10.20 8.19
CA LYS A 20 16.51 11.50 8.17
C LYS A 20 16.90 11.85 6.74
N ASN A 21 16.26 12.88 6.19
CA ASN A 21 16.54 13.44 4.87
C ASN A 21 16.65 12.35 3.78
N VAL A 22 15.65 11.46 3.71
CA VAL A 22 15.65 10.38 2.72
C VAL A 22 15.23 10.91 1.37
N ASP A 23 16.10 10.74 0.37
CA ASP A 23 15.85 11.03 -1.04
C ASP A 23 15.81 9.74 -1.82
N LEU A 24 14.75 9.51 -2.59
CA LEU A 24 14.57 8.30 -3.38
C LEU A 24 13.69 8.58 -4.60
N THR A 25 14.07 8.01 -5.74
CA THR A 25 13.23 8.04 -6.95
C THR A 25 12.90 6.62 -7.36
N LEU A 26 11.62 6.33 -7.50
CA LEU A 26 11.10 5.03 -7.93
C LEU A 26 10.47 5.20 -9.32
N ASP A 27 11.03 4.54 -10.31
CA ASP A 27 10.51 4.54 -11.68
C ASP A 27 9.42 3.49 -11.87
N ARG A 28 8.48 3.78 -12.74
CA ARG A 28 7.44 2.81 -13.16
C ARG A 28 8.07 1.56 -13.78
N TYR A 29 7.42 0.43 -13.60
CA TYR A 29 7.83 -0.89 -14.12
C TYR A 29 9.18 -1.40 -13.62
N LYS A 30 9.72 -0.83 -12.55
CA LYS A 30 10.91 -1.35 -11.89
C LYS A 30 10.56 -1.98 -10.54
N THR A 31 11.33 -2.98 -10.16
CA THR A 31 11.28 -3.59 -8.83
C THR A 31 12.45 -3.05 -8.01
N TYR A 32 12.16 -2.58 -6.80
CA TYR A 32 13.15 -2.07 -5.87
C TYR A 32 13.20 -2.94 -4.62
N CYS A 33 14.40 -3.18 -4.12
CA CYS A 33 14.62 -3.89 -2.87
C CYS A 33 15.27 -2.95 -1.86
N LEU A 34 14.61 -2.74 -0.72
CA LEU A 34 15.16 -1.95 0.38
C LEU A 34 15.81 -2.86 1.41
N MET A 35 17.14 -2.86 1.43
CA MET A 35 17.94 -3.70 2.32
C MET A 35 18.57 -2.86 3.43
N SER A 36 18.31 -3.21 4.67
CA SER A 36 18.95 -2.61 5.84
C SER A 36 18.69 -3.47 7.09
N PRO A 37 19.47 -3.32 8.16
CA PRO A 37 19.22 -3.99 9.43
C PRO A 37 17.81 -3.79 9.97
N SER A 38 17.39 -4.62 10.92
CA SER A 38 16.09 -4.44 11.60
C SER A 38 16.09 -3.12 12.37
N GLY A 39 14.93 -2.47 12.46
CA GLY A 39 14.76 -1.22 13.20
C GLY A 39 15.22 0.06 12.51
N THR A 40 15.71 0.01 11.26
CA THR A 40 16.24 1.18 10.53
C THR A 40 15.18 2.00 9.79
N GLY A 41 13.90 1.84 10.08
CA GLY A 41 12.84 2.67 9.50
C GLY A 41 12.21 2.17 8.21
N LYS A 42 12.55 0.97 7.70
CA LYS A 42 11.92 0.40 6.48
C LYS A 42 10.40 0.38 6.56
N THR A 43 9.87 -0.18 7.63
CA THR A 43 8.42 -0.26 7.86
C THR A 43 7.78 1.12 7.95
N THR A 44 8.46 2.08 8.58
CA THR A 44 8.01 3.48 8.67
C THR A 44 7.93 4.11 7.29
N LEU A 45 8.96 3.93 6.45
CA LEU A 45 8.95 4.42 5.07
C LEU A 45 7.78 3.85 4.27
N PHE A 46 7.55 2.53 4.35
CA PHE A 46 6.41 1.90 3.67
C PHE A 46 5.07 2.40 4.20
N ARG A 47 4.92 2.61 5.52
CA ARG A 47 3.69 3.17 6.11
C ARG A 47 3.42 4.57 5.61
N ILE A 48 4.45 5.41 5.47
CA ILE A 48 4.32 6.76 4.91
C ILE A 48 3.93 6.68 3.43
N LEU A 49 4.58 5.85 2.63
CA LEU A 49 4.23 5.65 1.22
C LEU A 49 2.79 5.15 1.02
N MET A 50 2.28 4.33 1.93
CA MET A 50 0.91 3.84 1.91
C MET A 50 -0.12 4.86 2.45
N GLY A 51 0.32 6.04 2.89
CA GLY A 51 -0.55 7.03 3.52
C GLY A 51 -1.09 6.62 4.90
N LEU A 52 -0.53 5.58 5.51
CA LEU A 52 -0.91 5.12 6.86
C LEU A 52 -0.26 5.94 7.96
N GLU A 53 0.76 6.71 7.62
CA GLU A 53 1.50 7.57 8.52
C GLU A 53 1.99 8.82 7.81
N LYS A 54 2.08 9.95 8.52
CA LYS A 54 2.60 11.20 7.96
C LYS A 54 4.09 11.34 8.25
N ALA A 55 4.84 11.83 7.28
CA ALA A 55 6.20 12.33 7.50
C ALA A 55 6.15 13.59 8.37
N ASP A 56 7.23 13.87 9.07
CA ASP A 56 7.37 15.12 9.83
C ASP A 56 7.90 16.24 8.92
N GLU A 57 8.77 15.88 7.95
CA GLU A 57 9.33 16.78 6.95
C GLU A 57 9.51 16.06 5.62
N GLY A 58 9.62 16.85 4.54
CA GLY A 58 9.85 16.38 3.19
C GLY A 58 8.57 16.09 2.41
N ASP A 59 8.73 15.79 1.13
CA ASP A 59 7.64 15.66 0.17
C ASP A 59 7.69 14.31 -0.56
N ILE A 60 6.51 13.81 -0.91
CA ILE A 60 6.35 12.68 -1.83
C ILE A 60 5.58 13.17 -3.06
N ILE A 61 6.25 13.17 -4.19
CA ILE A 61 5.70 13.63 -5.46
C ILE A 61 5.33 12.41 -6.30
N TRP A 62 4.08 12.31 -6.65
CA TRP A 62 3.52 11.22 -7.45
C TRP A 62 3.35 11.69 -8.90
N ASN A 63 4.31 11.42 -9.76
CA ASN A 63 4.20 11.67 -11.20
C ASN A 63 3.60 10.44 -11.88
N VAL A 64 2.27 10.31 -11.88
CA VAL A 64 1.58 9.14 -12.43
C VAL A 64 0.48 9.59 -13.40
N GLY A 65 0.73 9.41 -14.70
CA GLY A 65 -0.25 9.65 -15.76
C GLY A 65 -0.43 11.10 -16.20
N SER A 66 -1.30 11.31 -17.19
CA SER A 66 -1.54 12.59 -17.89
C SER A 66 -2.44 13.56 -17.10
N GLY A 67 -2.10 13.79 -15.85
CA GLY A 67 -2.75 14.74 -14.97
C GLY A 67 -1.73 15.25 -13.97
N ALA A 68 -0.70 15.95 -14.48
CA ALA A 68 0.34 16.52 -13.64
C ALA A 68 -0.26 17.61 -12.74
N GLY A 69 -0.74 17.21 -11.60
CA GLY A 69 -0.86 18.06 -10.44
C GLY A 69 0.42 17.90 -9.63
N THR A 70 1.25 18.93 -9.60
CA THR A 70 2.25 19.10 -8.53
C THR A 70 1.48 19.41 -7.27
N GLU A 71 0.93 18.41 -6.64
CA GLU A 71 0.27 18.58 -5.35
C GLU A 71 1.17 18.02 -4.28
N THR A 72 1.73 18.92 -3.51
CA THR A 72 2.41 18.72 -2.22
C THR A 72 1.42 18.33 -1.12
N ASP A 73 0.35 17.60 -1.45
CA ASP A 73 -0.68 17.25 -0.50
C ASP A 73 -0.84 15.75 -0.33
N THR A 74 -0.99 15.35 0.90
CA THR A 74 -1.36 14.02 1.38
C THR A 74 -2.67 13.48 0.77
N ASP A 75 -3.37 14.25 -0.04
CA ASP A 75 -4.58 13.86 -0.76
C ASP A 75 -4.30 13.25 -2.14
N ALA A 76 -3.14 13.48 -2.76
CA ALA A 76 -2.77 12.84 -4.04
C ALA A 76 -2.64 11.30 -3.91
N SER A 77 -2.38 10.79 -2.72
CA SER A 77 -2.40 9.35 -2.44
C SER A 77 -3.79 8.72 -2.59
N ARG A 78 -4.85 9.51 -2.60
CA ARG A 78 -6.24 9.02 -2.76
C ARG A 78 -6.58 8.58 -4.18
N SER A 79 -5.88 9.07 -5.19
CA SER A 79 -6.08 8.65 -6.59
C SER A 79 -5.21 7.44 -6.98
N LEU A 80 -4.20 7.13 -6.18
CA LEU A 80 -3.31 6.00 -6.41
C LEU A 80 -3.79 4.76 -5.66
N ARG A 81 -3.90 3.67 -6.38
CA ARG A 81 -4.17 2.37 -5.78
C ARG A 81 -2.86 1.75 -5.33
N ILE A 82 -2.61 1.78 -4.03
CA ILE A 82 -1.46 1.14 -3.42
C ILE A 82 -1.95 -0.13 -2.74
N SER A 83 -1.32 -1.26 -3.07
CA SER A 83 -1.53 -2.52 -2.36
C SER A 83 -0.26 -2.89 -1.60
N ALA A 84 -0.42 -3.54 -0.45
CA ALA A 84 0.69 -3.98 0.38
C ALA A 84 0.47 -5.41 0.86
N VAL A 85 1.57 -6.16 0.92
CA VAL A 85 1.62 -7.44 1.60
C VAL A 85 2.42 -7.25 2.87
N PHE A 86 1.79 -7.54 4.01
CA PHE A 86 2.41 -7.41 5.33
C PHE A 86 3.08 -8.72 5.74
N GLN A 87 4.06 -8.63 6.62
CA GLN A 87 4.72 -9.78 7.21
C GLN A 87 3.79 -10.53 8.20
N GLU A 88 2.90 -9.80 8.83
CA GLU A 88 1.90 -10.34 9.77
C GLU A 88 0.60 -10.64 9.03
N ASP A 89 -0.07 -11.72 9.42
CA ASP A 89 -1.40 -12.04 8.94
C ASP A 89 -2.39 -10.97 9.41
N ARG A 90 -2.99 -10.28 8.45
CA ARG A 90 -3.97 -9.21 8.71
C ARG A 90 -5.36 -9.64 8.26
N LEU A 91 -5.64 -10.91 8.44
CA LEU A 91 -6.94 -11.49 8.15
C LEU A 91 -7.84 -11.42 9.40
N CYS A 92 -9.14 -11.33 9.19
CA CYS A 92 -10.13 -11.50 10.24
C CYS A 92 -10.32 -13.01 10.48
N PRO A 93 -9.91 -13.55 11.65
CA PRO A 93 -9.90 -15.00 11.88
C PRO A 93 -11.30 -15.64 11.89
N SER A 94 -12.33 -14.84 12.16
CA SER A 94 -13.72 -15.30 12.14
C SER A 94 -14.34 -15.33 10.75
N PHE A 95 -13.62 -14.85 9.75
CA PHE A 95 -14.07 -14.80 8.35
C PHE A 95 -13.35 -15.87 7.53
N SER A 96 -14.04 -16.40 6.55
CA SER A 96 -13.42 -17.25 5.52
C SER A 96 -12.47 -16.43 4.63
N PRO A 97 -11.55 -17.05 3.89
CA PRO A 97 -10.71 -16.37 2.91
C PRO A 97 -11.51 -15.52 1.93
N LEU A 98 -12.63 -16.05 1.44
CA LEU A 98 -13.52 -15.32 0.53
C LEU A 98 -14.12 -14.07 1.18
N GLU A 99 -14.60 -14.17 2.41
CA GLU A 99 -15.17 -13.02 3.14
C GLU A 99 -14.12 -11.95 3.44
N ASN A 100 -12.89 -12.35 3.78
CA ASN A 100 -11.77 -11.44 3.96
C ASN A 100 -11.48 -10.62 2.70
N VAL A 101 -11.48 -11.25 1.52
CA VAL A 101 -11.30 -10.55 0.23
C VAL A 101 -12.50 -9.64 -0.07
N MET A 102 -13.72 -10.13 0.14
CA MET A 102 -14.94 -9.34 -0.13
C MET A 102 -15.10 -8.14 0.80
N MET A 103 -14.59 -8.19 2.02
CA MET A 103 -14.64 -7.07 2.97
C MET A 103 -13.88 -5.84 2.44
N VAL A 104 -12.74 -6.05 1.79
CA VAL A 104 -11.94 -4.97 1.19
C VAL A 104 -12.68 -4.35 0.01
N GLN A 105 -13.39 -5.15 -0.78
CA GLN A 105 -14.12 -4.70 -1.96
C GLN A 105 -15.28 -3.75 -1.58
N LYS A 106 -16.05 -4.05 -0.55
CA LYS A 106 -17.19 -3.23 -0.10
C LYS A 106 -16.82 -1.79 0.23
N LYS A 107 -15.58 -1.52 0.59
CA LYS A 107 -15.10 -0.20 0.96
C LYS A 107 -14.79 0.71 -0.24
N HIS A 108 -14.66 0.13 -1.44
CA HIS A 108 -14.27 0.83 -2.67
C HIS A 108 -15.41 0.99 -3.70
N THR A 109 -16.65 0.67 -3.33
CA THR A 109 -17.79 0.54 -4.28
C THR A 109 -18.39 1.86 -4.77
N SER A 110 -17.85 3.03 -4.44
CA SER A 110 -18.41 4.28 -4.99
C SER A 110 -17.94 4.63 -6.41
N GLU A 111 -16.90 4.00 -6.96
CA GLU A 111 -16.35 4.42 -8.26
C GLU A 111 -15.81 3.30 -9.18
N ILE A 112 -15.93 2.03 -8.81
CA ILE A 112 -15.41 0.94 -9.65
C ILE A 112 -16.51 -0.08 -9.86
N SER A 113 -16.82 -0.38 -11.13
CA SER A 113 -17.61 -1.55 -11.50
C SER A 113 -17.04 -2.77 -10.78
N GLY A 114 -17.75 -3.20 -9.74
CA GLY A 114 -17.26 -4.18 -8.80
C GLY A 114 -16.94 -5.48 -9.51
N ILE A 115 -15.78 -6.02 -9.24
CA ILE A 115 -15.46 -7.40 -9.56
C ILE A 115 -16.54 -8.26 -8.92
N SER A 116 -17.18 -9.12 -9.71
CA SER A 116 -18.26 -9.97 -9.21
C SER A 116 -17.71 -11.00 -8.21
N ARG A 117 -18.57 -11.49 -7.33
CA ARG A 117 -18.20 -12.57 -6.41
C ARG A 117 -17.64 -13.79 -7.16
N ASP A 118 -18.21 -14.10 -8.33
CA ASP A 118 -17.81 -15.24 -9.13
C ASP A 118 -16.42 -15.08 -9.76
N GLU A 119 -16.06 -13.86 -10.13
CA GLU A 119 -14.70 -13.53 -10.60
C GLU A 119 -13.67 -13.66 -9.48
N ILE A 120 -14.01 -13.22 -8.26
CA ILE A 120 -13.15 -13.40 -7.08
C ILE A 120 -12.99 -14.90 -6.78
N LEU A 121 -14.07 -15.65 -6.74
CA LEU A 121 -14.03 -17.10 -6.53
C LEU A 121 -13.15 -17.77 -7.58
N THR A 122 -13.35 -17.47 -8.86
CA THR A 122 -12.54 -18.03 -9.95
C THR A 122 -11.05 -17.73 -9.78
N ALA A 123 -10.71 -16.52 -9.38
CA ALA A 123 -9.33 -16.13 -9.12
C ALA A 123 -8.74 -16.86 -7.90
N MET A 124 -9.51 -17.00 -6.84
CA MET A 124 -9.08 -17.67 -5.61
C MET A 124 -8.94 -19.19 -5.78
N CYS A 125 -9.80 -19.85 -6.56
CA CYS A 125 -9.71 -21.28 -6.87
C CYS A 125 -8.42 -21.66 -7.63
N ARG A 126 -7.73 -20.69 -8.23
CA ARG A 126 -6.41 -20.92 -8.83
C ARG A 126 -5.28 -21.02 -7.78
N LEU A 127 -5.51 -20.52 -6.59
CA LEU A 127 -4.51 -20.43 -5.52
C LEU A 127 -4.82 -21.36 -4.35
N LEU A 128 -6.09 -21.60 -4.07
CA LEU A 128 -6.57 -22.34 -2.92
C LEU A 128 -7.60 -23.41 -3.33
N PRO A 129 -7.62 -24.58 -2.67
CA PRO A 129 -8.70 -25.55 -2.84
C PRO A 129 -10.06 -24.93 -2.49
N GLU A 130 -11.09 -25.26 -3.27
CA GLU A 130 -12.43 -24.68 -3.11
C GLU A 130 -13.01 -24.92 -1.70
N GLU A 131 -12.72 -26.06 -1.11
CA GLU A 131 -13.13 -26.42 0.26
C GLU A 131 -12.57 -25.51 1.35
N CYS A 132 -11.46 -24.82 1.08
CA CYS A 132 -10.85 -23.87 2.02
C CYS A 132 -11.50 -22.47 1.94
N LEU A 133 -12.17 -22.13 0.85
CA LEU A 133 -12.63 -20.75 0.60
C LEU A 133 -13.76 -20.30 1.52
N ASN A 134 -14.55 -21.25 2.04
CA ASN A 134 -15.73 -20.97 2.87
C ASN A 134 -15.55 -21.35 4.36
N ARG A 135 -14.35 -21.73 4.78
CA ARG A 135 -14.04 -22.03 6.19
C ARG A 135 -13.35 -20.83 6.83
N PRO A 136 -13.61 -20.52 8.11
CA PRO A 136 -12.85 -19.51 8.86
C PRO A 136 -11.36 -19.80 8.83
N VAL A 137 -10.53 -18.74 8.83
CA VAL A 137 -9.05 -18.82 8.78
C VAL A 137 -8.48 -19.11 10.15
#